data_17207c29ba0a06f37d46c8b844709f09
#
_entry.id   17207c29ba0a06f37d46c8b844709f09
#
_cell.length_a   1.000
_cell.length_b   1.000
_cell.length_c   1.000
_cell.angle_alpha   90.00
_cell.angle_beta   90.00
_cell.angle_gamma   90.00
#
_symmetry.space_group_name_H-M   'P 1'
#
loop_
_entity.id
_entity.type
_entity.pdbx_description
1 polymer ?
#
loop_
_entity_poly.entity_id
_entity_poly.type
_entity_poly.pdbx_seq_one_letter_code
_entity_poly.pdbx_strand_id
1 'polypeptide(L)'
;MKKYELTAEFIEKWGKKLFRIKALTSFGSVEAGELGGYVEKEDNLAQDGDAWVYGDARVCDNAEVYGDARVYDNARVYGDARV
;
A
#
# COMPACT_ATOMS: atom_id res chain seq x y z
N MET A 1 -9.23 -7.92 -12.34
CA MET A 1 -8.70 -6.57 -12.56
C MET A 1 -7.96 -6.10 -11.30
N LYS A 2 -6.81 -5.48 -11.49
CA LYS A 2 -6.05 -4.98 -10.34
C LYS A 2 -6.68 -3.72 -9.79
N LYS A 3 -6.67 -3.60 -8.48
CA LYS A 3 -7.17 -2.44 -7.76
C LYS A 3 -6.17 -1.29 -7.80
N TYR A 4 -4.88 -1.61 -7.80
CA TYR A 4 -3.81 -0.64 -7.76
C TYR A 4 -2.57 -1.18 -8.47
N GLU A 5 -1.61 -0.31 -8.72
CA GLU A 5 -0.30 -0.71 -9.25
C GLU A 5 0.80 0.00 -8.48
N LEU A 6 1.99 -0.56 -8.52
CA LEU A 6 3.18 0.08 -7.98
C LEU A 6 3.72 1.00 -9.07
N THR A 7 3.95 2.26 -8.72
CA THR A 7 4.47 3.24 -9.67
C THR A 7 6.00 3.17 -9.72
N ALA A 8 6.59 3.95 -10.63
CA ALA A 8 8.05 4.07 -10.71
C ALA A 8 8.63 4.96 -9.61
N GLU A 9 7.79 5.69 -8.88
CA GLU A 9 8.23 6.53 -7.77
C GLU A 9 8.49 5.64 -6.57
N PHE A 10 9.68 5.76 -5.96
CA PHE A 10 10.01 4.92 -4.81
C PHE A 10 10.92 5.67 -3.86
N ILE A 11 10.96 5.17 -2.62
CA ILE A 11 11.92 5.62 -1.61
C ILE A 11 12.71 4.40 -1.17
N GLU A 12 13.91 4.65 -0.63
CA GLU A 12 14.73 3.58 -0.08
C GLU A 12 14.79 3.75 1.43
N LYS A 13 14.34 2.73 2.14
CA LYS A 13 14.35 2.70 3.60
C LYS A 13 14.76 1.31 4.05
N TRP A 14 15.55 1.25 5.08
CA TRP A 14 15.95 -0.01 5.71
C TRP A 14 16.54 -1.01 4.70
N GLY A 15 17.27 -0.50 3.70
CA GLY A 15 17.85 -1.34 2.66
C GLY A 15 16.86 -1.88 1.66
N LYS A 16 15.65 -1.34 1.60
CA LYS A 16 14.58 -1.81 0.72
C LYS A 16 14.05 -0.67 -0.14
N LYS A 17 13.52 -1.02 -1.30
CA LYS A 17 12.81 -0.07 -2.15
C LYS A 17 11.33 -0.21 -1.86
N LEU A 18 10.70 0.91 -1.54
CA LEU A 18 9.26 0.98 -1.27
C LEU A 18 8.65 1.85 -2.35
N PHE A 19 7.68 1.32 -3.08
CA PHE A 19 7.10 1.98 -4.25
C PHE A 19 5.77 2.62 -3.89
N ARG A 20 5.57 3.84 -4.38
CA ARG A 20 4.28 4.51 -4.22
C ARG A 20 3.23 3.78 -5.03
N ILE A 21 2.05 3.60 -4.45
CA ILE A 21 0.96 2.89 -5.12
C ILE A 21 -0.01 3.91 -5.72
N LYS A 22 -0.71 3.48 -6.77
CA LYS A 22 -1.71 4.29 -7.45
C LYS A 22 -2.95 3.45 -7.67
N ALA A 23 -4.10 3.98 -7.28
CA ALA A 23 -5.37 3.27 -7.46
C ALA A 23 -5.73 3.22 -8.93
N LEU A 24 -6.14 2.05 -9.41
CA LEU A 24 -6.59 1.86 -10.78
C LEU A 24 -8.10 1.90 -10.89
N THR A 25 -8.79 1.65 -9.78
CA THR A 25 -10.25 1.69 -9.71
C THR A 25 -10.65 2.48 -8.48
N SER A 26 -11.89 2.89 -8.41
CA SER A 26 -12.44 3.55 -7.22
C SER A 26 -12.99 2.48 -6.28
N PHE A 27 -12.70 2.61 -5.00
CA PHE A 27 -13.20 1.69 -3.98
C PHE A 27 -13.15 2.41 -2.63
N GLY A 28 -14.09 2.05 -1.73
CA GLY A 28 -14.16 2.72 -0.44
C GLY A 28 -14.17 4.23 -0.62
N SER A 29 -13.26 4.93 0.05
CA SER A 29 -13.12 6.37 -0.10
C SER A 29 -11.97 6.76 -1.04
N VAL A 30 -11.44 5.79 -1.79
CA VAL A 30 -10.32 6.01 -2.71
C VAL A 30 -10.85 6.14 -4.13
N GLU A 31 -10.35 7.11 -4.88
CA GLU A 31 -10.75 7.31 -6.27
C GLU A 31 -9.69 6.83 -7.22
N ALA A 32 -10.10 6.35 -8.39
CA ALA A 32 -9.16 5.93 -9.43
C ALA A 32 -8.19 7.05 -9.75
N GLY A 33 -6.91 6.73 -9.86
CA GLY A 33 -5.86 7.70 -10.10
C GLY A 33 -5.24 8.27 -8.84
N GLU A 34 -5.83 8.03 -7.68
CA GLU A 34 -5.32 8.56 -6.42
C GLU A 34 -4.01 7.85 -6.04
N LEU A 35 -3.04 8.62 -5.57
CA LEU A 35 -1.78 8.06 -5.08
C LEU A 35 -1.91 7.69 -3.62
N GLY A 36 -1.39 6.52 -3.27
CA GLY A 36 -1.37 6.06 -1.89
C GLY A 36 0.00 6.16 -1.27
N GLY A 37 0.24 5.33 -0.26
CA GLY A 37 1.53 5.28 0.41
C GLY A 37 2.52 4.40 -0.35
N TYR A 38 3.40 3.73 0.41
CA TYR A 38 4.50 2.96 -0.15
C TYR A 38 4.42 1.50 0.28
N VAL A 39 4.65 0.59 -0.66
CA VAL A 39 4.73 -0.83 -0.36
C VAL A 39 5.96 -1.41 -1.03
N GLU A 40 6.51 -2.46 -0.45
CA GLU A 40 7.68 -3.11 -1.01
C GLU A 40 7.30 -3.98 -2.23
N LYS A 41 6.13 -4.61 -2.18
CA LYS A 41 5.68 -5.52 -3.21
C LYS A 41 4.16 -5.61 -3.18
N GLU A 42 3.59 -6.19 -4.23
CA GLU A 42 2.12 -6.29 -4.32
C GLU A 42 1.52 -7.14 -3.20
N ASP A 43 2.27 -8.11 -2.69
CA ASP A 43 1.76 -8.95 -1.60
C ASP A 43 1.52 -8.18 -0.31
N ASN A 44 2.04 -6.96 -0.21
CA ASN A 44 1.88 -6.14 1.00
C ASN A 44 0.48 -5.54 1.12
N LEU A 45 -0.26 -5.45 0.03
CA LEU A 45 -1.59 -4.85 0.04
C LEU A 45 -2.51 -5.69 -0.83
N ALA A 46 -3.63 -6.14 -0.26
CA ALA A 46 -4.57 -6.99 -0.98
C ALA A 46 -5.19 -6.26 -2.16
N GLN A 47 -5.42 -6.99 -3.25
CA GLN A 47 -6.08 -6.44 -4.44
C GLN A 47 -7.60 -6.43 -4.31
N ASP A 48 -8.16 -7.23 -3.44
CA ASP A 48 -9.60 -7.23 -3.17
C ASP A 48 -9.87 -6.54 -1.84
N GLY A 49 -11.15 -6.20 -1.61
CA GLY A 49 -11.53 -5.44 -0.44
C GLY A 49 -11.22 -3.97 -0.60
N ASP A 50 -11.42 -3.20 0.47
CA ASP A 50 -11.24 -1.75 0.46
C ASP A 50 -9.98 -1.30 1.18
N ALA A 51 -9.09 -2.22 1.52
CA ALA A 51 -7.85 -1.88 2.22
C ALA A 51 -6.99 -0.92 1.41
N TRP A 52 -6.38 0.03 2.07
CA TRP A 52 -5.54 1.01 1.38
C TRP A 52 -4.45 1.54 2.31
N VAL A 53 -3.34 1.92 1.70
CA VAL A 53 -2.22 2.55 2.38
C VAL A 53 -2.20 4.01 1.94
N TYR A 54 -2.34 4.93 2.88
CA TYR A 54 -2.51 6.35 2.62
C TYR A 54 -1.26 7.15 2.93
N GLY A 55 -1.11 8.30 2.29
CA GLY A 55 -0.11 9.30 2.64
C GLY A 55 1.31 8.76 2.58
N ASP A 56 2.05 8.91 3.66
CA ASP A 56 3.43 8.44 3.73
C ASP A 56 3.57 7.14 4.50
N ALA A 57 2.49 6.42 4.72
CA ALA A 57 2.53 5.13 5.40
C ALA A 57 3.33 4.13 4.56
N ARG A 58 3.98 3.19 5.23
CA ARG A 58 4.89 2.24 4.59
C ARG A 58 4.60 0.83 5.03
N VAL A 59 4.56 -0.08 4.05
CA VAL A 59 4.35 -1.51 4.32
C VAL A 59 5.48 -2.26 3.64
N CYS A 60 6.17 -3.12 4.38
CA CYS A 60 7.32 -3.85 3.85
C CYS A 60 7.43 -5.24 4.44
N ASP A 61 8.48 -5.95 4.05
CA ASP A 61 8.75 -7.31 4.48
C ASP A 61 7.60 -8.23 4.07
N ASN A 62 7.14 -9.09 4.97
CA ASN A 62 6.02 -9.99 4.70
C ASN A 62 4.71 -9.48 5.27
N ALA A 63 4.65 -8.19 5.64
CA ALA A 63 3.45 -7.61 6.18
C ALA A 63 2.33 -7.57 5.14
N GLU A 64 1.10 -7.72 5.60
CA GLU A 64 -0.08 -7.74 4.74
C GLU A 64 -1.15 -6.78 5.27
N VAL A 65 -1.71 -6.00 4.37
CA VAL A 65 -2.85 -5.12 4.65
C VAL A 65 -4.01 -5.63 3.80
N TYR A 66 -5.13 -5.97 4.43
CA TYR A 66 -6.23 -6.63 3.73
C TYR A 66 -7.59 -6.25 4.32
N GLY A 67 -8.65 -6.74 3.69
CA GLY A 67 -10.01 -6.46 4.13
C GLY A 67 -10.34 -4.99 3.98
N ASP A 68 -10.76 -4.37 5.07
CA ASP A 68 -11.08 -2.94 5.11
C ASP A 68 -10.04 -2.15 5.88
N ALA A 69 -8.85 -2.69 6.09
CA ALA A 69 -7.81 -2.05 6.88
C ALA A 69 -7.33 -0.77 6.22
N ARG A 70 -6.97 0.20 7.05
CA ARG A 70 -6.44 1.49 6.58
C ARG A 70 -5.15 1.76 7.31
N VAL A 71 -4.10 2.01 6.53
CA VAL A 71 -2.80 2.39 7.07
C VAL A 71 -2.54 3.80 6.58
N TYR A 72 -2.36 4.76 7.48
CA TYR A 72 -2.27 6.17 7.08
C TYR A 72 -1.27 6.93 7.92
N ASP A 73 -1.11 8.19 7.59
CA ASP A 73 -0.12 9.11 8.19
C ASP A 73 1.29 8.58 7.96
N ASN A 74 2.08 8.42 9.02
CA ASN A 74 3.44 7.93 8.94
C ASN A 74 3.57 6.50 9.49
N ALA A 75 2.48 5.75 9.50
CA ALA A 75 2.46 4.40 10.05
C ALA A 75 3.43 3.49 9.29
N ARG A 76 3.96 2.51 10.00
CA ARG A 76 4.84 1.50 9.42
C ARG A 76 4.31 0.12 9.76
N VAL A 77 4.20 -0.72 8.74
CA VAL A 77 3.77 -2.12 8.91
C VAL A 77 4.89 -2.97 8.33
N TYR A 78 5.47 -3.83 9.14
CA TYR A 78 6.66 -4.57 8.75
C TYR A 78 6.70 -5.95 9.41
N GLY A 79 7.73 -6.73 9.08
CA GLY A 79 7.88 -8.07 9.59
C GLY A 79 6.77 -8.96 9.05
N ASP A 80 6.13 -9.72 9.93
CA ASP A 80 5.02 -10.59 9.55
C ASP A 80 3.67 -10.01 10.01
N ALA A 81 3.60 -8.70 10.19
CA ALA A 81 2.38 -8.05 10.67
C ALA A 81 1.22 -8.21 9.69
N ARG A 82 0.02 -8.29 10.21
CA ARG A 82 -1.20 -8.35 9.42
C ARG A 82 -2.18 -7.33 9.98
N VAL A 83 -2.72 -6.55 9.07
CA VAL A 83 -3.62 -5.47 9.49
C VAL A 83 -4.99 -5.67 8.87
#